data_e69a309e2421134b1244b40b0f64a630
#
_entry.id   e69a309e2421134b1244b40b0f64a630
#
_cell.length_a   1.000
_cell.length_b   1.000
_cell.length_c   1.000
_cell.angle_alpha   90.00
_cell.angle_beta   90.00
_cell.angle_gamma   90.00
#
_symmetry.space_group_name_H-M   'P 1'
#
loop_
_entity.id
_entity.type
_entity.pdbx_description
1 polymer ?
#
loop_
_entity_poly.entity_id
_entity_poly.type
_entity_poly.pdbx_seq_one_letter_code
_entity_poly.pdbx_strand_id
1 'polypeptide(L)'
;PWYAVCGNHEYRGNTQAVVDYSTVSSRWRMPSRYYTKVIKENGTTLRLILVDTTPLIASYRADSAVYPDACHQDWQAQLDWVDRQLSTAKEDWVVVVGHHPIYAYTNKGENERMDMQATLGRILRKHKNVDMYVCGHIHNFQHIRKPGDTIDYVINSSPSLSRKKGKDIDGIKFCAG
;
A
#
# COMPACT_ATOMS: atom_id res chain seq x y z
N PRO A 1 -12.24 13.55 6.39
CA PRO A 1 -11.30 13.59 5.26
C PRO A 1 -11.02 12.18 4.72
N TRP A 2 -10.68 12.08 3.44
CA TRP A 2 -10.22 10.88 2.77
C TRP A 2 -8.70 10.99 2.59
N TYR A 3 -7.94 10.07 3.16
CA TYR A 3 -6.51 9.92 2.91
C TYR A 3 -6.34 8.86 1.81
N ALA A 4 -5.85 9.26 0.64
CA ALA A 4 -5.87 8.44 -0.55
C ALA A 4 -4.46 7.99 -0.97
N VAL A 5 -4.39 6.88 -1.71
CA VAL A 5 -3.21 6.39 -2.42
C VAL A 5 -3.59 6.07 -3.86
N CYS A 6 -2.67 6.22 -4.80
CA CYS A 6 -2.86 5.77 -6.17
C CYS A 6 -2.84 4.24 -6.25
N GLY A 7 -3.72 3.69 -7.09
CA GLY A 7 -3.65 2.33 -7.57
C GLY A 7 -3.15 2.27 -9.02
N ASN A 8 -3.05 1.07 -9.57
CA ASN A 8 -2.61 0.88 -10.95
C ASN A 8 -3.60 1.45 -11.99
N HIS A 9 -4.88 1.61 -11.63
CA HIS A 9 -5.86 2.21 -12.54
C HIS A 9 -5.66 3.72 -12.72
N GLU A 10 -5.24 4.44 -11.68
CA GLU A 10 -4.91 5.86 -11.77
C GLU A 10 -3.73 6.09 -12.73
N TYR A 11 -2.81 5.13 -12.80
CA TYR A 11 -1.66 5.16 -13.71
C TYR A 11 -1.98 4.94 -15.19
N ARG A 12 -3.23 4.57 -15.51
CA ARG A 12 -3.74 4.55 -16.89
C ARG A 12 -4.16 5.94 -17.41
N GLY A 13 -4.10 6.95 -16.55
CA GLY A 13 -4.46 8.32 -16.84
C GLY A 13 -3.46 9.31 -16.23
N ASN A 14 -3.95 10.45 -15.81
CA ASN A 14 -3.14 11.50 -15.20
C ASN A 14 -3.13 11.33 -13.67
N THR A 15 -2.08 10.70 -13.13
CA THR A 15 -1.93 10.52 -11.68
C THR A 15 -1.72 11.83 -10.92
N GLN A 16 -1.16 12.86 -11.57
CA GLN A 16 -1.01 14.17 -10.96
C GLN A 16 -2.37 14.82 -10.66
N ALA A 17 -3.36 14.61 -11.52
CA ALA A 17 -4.71 15.12 -11.27
C ALA A 17 -5.35 14.56 -9.99
N VAL A 18 -4.99 13.34 -9.57
CA VAL A 18 -5.46 12.74 -8.31
C VAL A 18 -4.87 13.47 -7.10
N VAL A 19 -3.60 13.87 -7.18
CA VAL A 19 -2.92 14.69 -6.17
C VAL A 19 -3.54 16.11 -6.16
N ASP A 20 -3.66 16.73 -7.33
CA ASP A 20 -4.14 18.10 -7.50
C ASP A 20 -5.60 18.26 -7.03
N TYR A 21 -6.38 17.17 -7.05
CA TYR A 21 -7.75 17.19 -6.54
C TYR A 21 -7.83 17.61 -5.05
N SER A 22 -6.74 17.50 -4.32
CA SER A 22 -6.61 18.04 -2.94
C SER A 22 -6.82 19.55 -2.87
N THR A 23 -6.62 20.29 -3.95
CA THR A 23 -6.90 21.73 -4.04
C THR A 23 -8.36 22.02 -4.35
N VAL A 24 -9.09 21.06 -4.93
CA VAL A 24 -10.50 21.19 -5.31
C VAL A 24 -11.43 20.79 -4.16
N SER A 25 -11.09 19.71 -3.44
CA SER A 25 -11.93 19.17 -2.38
C SER A 25 -11.20 19.15 -1.03
N SER A 26 -11.73 19.88 -0.06
CA SER A 26 -11.21 19.86 1.32
C SER A 26 -11.35 18.49 2.01
N ARG A 27 -12.19 17.61 1.48
CA ARG A 27 -12.35 16.23 1.98
C ARG A 27 -11.25 15.31 1.48
N TRP A 28 -10.68 15.56 0.30
CA TRP A 28 -9.61 14.78 -0.31
C TRP A 28 -8.25 15.23 0.21
N ARG A 29 -7.47 14.32 0.77
CA ARG A 29 -6.17 14.59 1.39
C ARG A 29 -5.12 13.68 0.79
N MET A 30 -4.49 14.16 -0.29
CA MET A 30 -3.39 13.51 -0.97
C MET A 30 -2.38 14.59 -1.41
N PRO A 31 -1.54 15.09 -0.47
CA PRO A 31 -0.64 16.22 -0.75
C PRO A 31 0.49 15.86 -1.72
N SER A 32 0.78 14.59 -1.88
CA SER A 32 1.79 14.04 -2.79
C SER A 32 1.49 12.56 -3.06
N ARG A 33 2.21 11.92 -3.97
CA ARG A 33 2.03 10.50 -4.31
C ARG A 33 2.30 9.57 -3.13
N TYR A 34 3.23 9.95 -2.25
CA TYR A 34 3.46 9.30 -0.97
C TYR A 34 3.67 10.34 0.13
N TYR A 35 3.15 10.08 1.30
CA TYR A 35 3.13 11.04 2.40
C TYR A 35 2.85 10.36 3.74
N THR A 36 2.99 11.11 4.81
CA THR A 36 2.64 10.65 6.16
C THR A 36 1.61 11.54 6.81
N LYS A 37 0.80 10.96 7.70
CA LYS A 37 -0.15 11.66 8.54
C LYS A 37 -0.08 11.12 9.95
N VAL A 38 0.12 12.00 10.93
CA VAL A 38 -0.02 11.66 12.36
C VAL A 38 -1.41 12.09 12.82
N ILE A 39 -2.10 11.18 13.48
CA ILE A 39 -3.39 11.38 14.14
C ILE A 39 -3.16 11.23 15.64
N LYS A 40 -3.71 12.16 16.42
CA LYS A 40 -3.65 12.12 17.88
C LYS A 40 -5.05 12.24 18.44
N GLU A 41 -5.46 11.28 19.23
CA GLU A 41 -6.78 11.26 19.83
C GLU A 41 -6.73 10.53 21.19
N ASN A 42 -7.33 11.12 22.22
CA ASN A 42 -7.45 10.53 23.57
C ASN A 42 -6.13 10.01 24.14
N GLY A 43 -5.04 10.72 23.91
CA GLY A 43 -3.70 10.34 24.41
C GLY A 43 -2.98 9.29 23.58
N THR A 44 -3.63 8.71 22.56
CA THR A 44 -3.06 7.74 21.62
C THR A 44 -2.64 8.40 20.32
N THR A 45 -1.55 7.92 19.74
CA THR A 45 -0.98 8.43 18.49
C THR A 45 -0.93 7.34 17.42
N LEU A 46 -1.32 7.69 16.21
CA LEU A 46 -1.25 6.83 15.02
C LEU A 46 -0.45 7.54 13.92
N ARG A 47 0.58 6.91 13.40
CA ARG A 47 1.24 7.31 12.15
C ARG A 47 0.70 6.49 10.99
N LEU A 48 0.13 7.17 10.00
CA LEU A 48 -0.14 6.60 8.68
C LEU A 48 1.02 6.95 7.74
N ILE A 49 1.58 5.96 7.06
CA ILE A 49 2.57 6.11 5.99
C ILE A 49 1.90 5.62 4.72
N LEU A 50 1.51 6.55 3.86
CA LEU A 50 0.79 6.27 2.61
C LEU A 50 1.80 6.22 1.47
N VAL A 51 1.81 5.12 0.71
CA VAL A 51 2.82 4.82 -0.30
C VAL A 51 2.20 4.56 -1.66
N ASP A 52 2.88 5.00 -2.70
CA ASP A 52 2.53 4.71 -4.09
C ASP A 52 3.20 3.41 -4.54
N THR A 53 2.43 2.34 -4.62
CA THR A 53 2.97 1.00 -4.85
C THR A 53 3.07 0.62 -6.32
N THR A 54 2.40 1.31 -7.25
CA THR A 54 2.45 0.98 -8.68
C THR A 54 3.88 1.08 -9.24
N PRO A 55 4.67 2.13 -8.96
CA PRO A 55 6.05 2.20 -9.44
C PRO A 55 7.00 1.19 -8.81
N LEU A 56 6.63 0.52 -7.73
CA LEU A 56 7.47 -0.52 -7.12
C LEU A 56 7.50 -1.82 -7.95
N ILE A 57 6.51 -2.00 -8.82
CA ILE A 57 6.27 -3.22 -9.60
C ILE A 57 6.86 -3.06 -11.00
N ALA A 58 7.77 -3.96 -11.37
CA ALA A 58 8.54 -3.87 -12.62
C ALA A 58 7.67 -3.92 -13.88
N SER A 59 6.62 -4.74 -13.88
CA SER A 59 5.72 -4.86 -15.03
C SER A 59 4.99 -3.56 -15.36
N TYR A 60 4.60 -2.76 -14.35
CA TYR A 60 3.98 -1.46 -14.59
C TYR A 60 4.97 -0.42 -15.12
N ARG A 61 6.22 -0.42 -14.64
CA ARG A 61 7.27 0.46 -15.17
C ARG A 61 7.67 0.10 -16.61
N ALA A 62 7.57 -1.18 -16.98
CA ALA A 62 7.92 -1.65 -18.33
C ALA A 62 6.84 -1.35 -19.38
N ASP A 63 5.59 -1.15 -18.98
CA ASP A 63 4.46 -0.93 -19.89
C ASP A 63 4.06 0.56 -19.89
N SER A 64 4.90 1.39 -20.49
CA SER A 64 4.64 2.84 -20.59
C SER A 64 3.47 3.20 -21.51
N ALA A 65 3.03 2.28 -22.37
CA ALA A 65 1.86 2.50 -23.23
C ALA A 65 0.55 2.51 -22.42
N VAL A 66 0.47 1.67 -21.36
CA VAL A 66 -0.70 1.56 -20.49
C VAL A 66 -0.53 2.34 -19.20
N TYR A 67 0.71 2.48 -18.70
CA TYR A 67 1.04 3.12 -17.43
C TYR A 67 2.13 4.20 -17.62
N PRO A 68 1.84 5.29 -18.37
CA PRO A 68 2.86 6.23 -18.85
C PRO A 68 3.68 6.88 -17.73
N ASP A 69 3.07 7.12 -16.57
CA ASP A 69 3.76 7.77 -15.45
C ASP A 69 4.60 6.82 -14.57
N ALA A 70 4.40 5.50 -14.67
CA ALA A 70 5.01 4.55 -13.72
C ALA A 70 6.53 4.49 -13.85
N CYS A 71 7.08 4.59 -15.09
CA CYS A 71 8.51 4.57 -15.35
C CYS A 71 9.23 5.87 -14.95
N HIS A 72 8.48 6.96 -14.77
CA HIS A 72 9.03 8.29 -14.43
C HIS A 72 9.12 8.52 -12.92
N GLN A 73 8.60 7.61 -12.09
CA GLN A 73 8.65 7.76 -10.64
C GLN A 73 9.98 7.27 -10.09
N ASP A 74 10.58 8.07 -9.22
CA ASP A 74 11.75 7.64 -8.43
C ASP A 74 11.28 6.76 -7.26
N TRP A 75 11.00 5.50 -7.59
CA TRP A 75 10.54 4.52 -6.61
C TRP A 75 11.61 4.17 -5.56
N GLN A 76 12.89 4.31 -5.90
CA GLN A 76 13.97 4.07 -4.94
C GLN A 76 14.01 5.16 -3.88
N ALA A 77 13.91 6.44 -4.29
CA ALA A 77 13.81 7.55 -3.34
C ALA A 77 12.59 7.42 -2.40
N GLN A 78 11.47 6.90 -2.92
CA GLN A 78 10.31 6.59 -2.08
C GLN A 78 10.62 5.52 -1.04
N LEU A 79 11.29 4.41 -1.42
CA LEU A 79 11.66 3.35 -0.48
C LEU A 79 12.61 3.87 0.61
N ASP A 80 13.59 4.69 0.25
CA ASP A 80 14.50 5.33 1.20
C ASP A 80 13.75 6.29 2.14
N TRP A 81 12.73 6.98 1.62
CA TRP A 81 11.86 7.81 2.43
C TRP A 81 11.03 6.98 3.42
N VAL A 82 10.45 5.86 2.99
CA VAL A 82 9.70 4.94 3.87
C VAL A 82 10.61 4.43 5.00
N ASP A 83 11.82 3.99 4.67
CA ASP A 83 12.81 3.51 5.66
C ASP A 83 13.11 4.58 6.71
N ARG A 84 13.30 5.85 6.28
CA ARG A 84 13.48 7.00 7.18
C ARG A 84 12.25 7.26 8.05
N GLN A 85 11.02 7.23 7.47
CA GLN A 85 9.79 7.43 8.24
C GLN A 85 9.63 6.39 9.36
N LEU A 86 9.90 5.13 9.04
CA LEU A 86 9.82 4.03 10.01
C LEU A 86 10.91 4.11 11.08
N SER A 87 12.13 4.49 10.71
CA SER A 87 13.25 4.66 11.66
C SER A 87 12.99 5.74 12.71
N THR A 88 12.18 6.74 12.38
CA THR A 88 11.89 7.88 13.25
C THR A 88 10.51 7.84 13.92
N ALA A 89 9.67 6.89 13.55
CA ALA A 89 8.32 6.75 14.10
C ALA A 89 8.39 6.36 15.58
N LYS A 90 7.64 7.11 16.40
CA LYS A 90 7.52 6.93 17.86
C LYS A 90 6.06 6.87 18.32
N GLU A 91 5.14 6.83 17.35
CA GLU A 91 3.72 6.76 17.60
C GLU A 91 3.35 5.38 18.16
N ASP A 92 2.25 5.32 18.94
CA ASP A 92 1.76 4.08 19.56
C ASP A 92 1.36 3.04 18.50
N TRP A 93 0.91 3.51 17.35
CA TRP A 93 0.55 2.69 16.18
C TRP A 93 1.22 3.23 14.91
N VAL A 94 1.77 2.32 14.11
CA VAL A 94 2.37 2.63 12.81
C VAL A 94 1.71 1.75 11.73
N VAL A 95 0.92 2.38 10.87
CA VAL A 95 0.20 1.70 9.79
C VAL A 95 0.71 2.20 8.45
N VAL A 96 1.14 1.28 7.60
CA VAL A 96 1.52 1.57 6.21
C VAL A 96 0.36 1.22 5.29
N VAL A 97 0.03 2.13 4.37
CA VAL A 97 -1.10 2.01 3.45
C VAL A 97 -0.60 2.10 2.02
N GLY A 98 -0.96 1.13 1.20
CA GLY A 98 -0.66 1.11 -0.24
C GLY A 98 -1.80 0.49 -1.03
N HIS A 99 -1.60 0.33 -2.36
CA HIS A 99 -2.61 -0.30 -3.20
C HIS A 99 -2.37 -1.81 -3.38
N HIS A 100 -1.15 -2.21 -3.75
CA HIS A 100 -0.84 -3.60 -4.07
C HIS A 100 -0.47 -4.42 -2.82
N PRO A 101 -0.90 -5.68 -2.71
CA PRO A 101 -0.58 -6.54 -1.57
C PRO A 101 0.87 -7.03 -1.59
N ILE A 102 1.46 -7.17 -0.42
CA ILE A 102 2.73 -7.89 -0.21
C ILE A 102 2.46 -9.39 -0.16
N TYR A 103 1.39 -9.78 0.51
CA TYR A 103 0.87 -11.15 0.55
C TYR A 103 -0.61 -11.16 0.21
N ALA A 104 -1.08 -12.17 -0.50
CA ALA A 104 -2.49 -12.34 -0.80
C ALA A 104 -2.85 -13.80 -1.09
N TYR A 105 -4.01 -14.20 -0.65
CA TYR A 105 -4.67 -15.46 -1.01
C TYR A 105 -5.39 -15.28 -2.35
N THR A 106 -4.65 -15.43 -3.43
CA THR A 106 -5.13 -15.20 -4.80
C THR A 106 -4.28 -15.97 -5.83
N ASN A 107 -4.87 -16.26 -6.97
CA ASN A 107 -4.17 -16.87 -8.11
C ASN A 107 -3.60 -15.83 -9.10
N LYS A 108 -3.74 -14.52 -8.81
CA LYS A 108 -3.34 -13.44 -9.70
C LYS A 108 -2.19 -12.61 -9.12
N GLY A 109 -1.43 -11.97 -10.00
CA GLY A 109 -0.41 -10.98 -9.62
C GLY A 109 0.74 -11.57 -8.82
N GLU A 110 1.22 -12.77 -9.14
CA GLU A 110 2.35 -13.39 -8.42
C GLU A 110 3.60 -12.55 -8.56
N ASN A 111 3.95 -12.11 -9.77
CA ASN A 111 5.11 -11.25 -10.01
C ASN A 111 4.99 -9.91 -9.27
N GLU A 112 3.79 -9.33 -9.23
CA GLU A 112 3.54 -8.10 -8.46
C GLU A 112 3.84 -8.30 -6.98
N ARG A 113 3.40 -9.43 -6.39
CA ARG A 113 3.69 -9.76 -4.99
C ARG A 113 5.17 -10.04 -4.76
N MET A 114 5.86 -10.68 -5.71
CA MET A 114 7.31 -10.89 -5.62
C MET A 114 8.06 -9.55 -5.57
N ASP A 115 7.71 -8.62 -6.45
CA ASP A 115 8.28 -7.27 -6.45
C ASP A 115 7.96 -6.53 -5.14
N MET A 116 6.71 -6.59 -4.67
CA MET A 116 6.30 -5.98 -3.41
C MET A 116 7.03 -6.59 -2.20
N GLN A 117 7.27 -7.90 -2.18
CA GLN A 117 8.03 -8.56 -1.12
C GLN A 117 9.50 -8.18 -1.13
N ALA A 118 10.09 -8.04 -2.33
CA ALA A 118 11.49 -7.69 -2.52
C ALA A 118 11.80 -6.20 -2.24
N THR A 119 10.81 -5.34 -2.40
CA THR A 119 10.91 -3.89 -2.21
C THR A 119 10.35 -3.46 -0.85
N LEU A 120 9.10 -3.01 -0.83
CA LEU A 120 8.43 -2.50 0.38
C LEU A 120 8.41 -3.54 1.52
N GLY A 121 8.07 -4.78 1.22
CA GLY A 121 7.99 -5.86 2.21
C GLY A 121 9.30 -6.09 2.96
N ARG A 122 10.43 -5.99 2.28
CA ARG A 122 11.76 -6.07 2.90
C ARG A 122 11.98 -4.95 3.91
N ILE A 123 11.57 -3.71 3.56
CA ILE A 123 11.71 -2.54 4.44
C ILE A 123 10.80 -2.70 5.66
N LEU A 124 9.52 -3.04 5.46
CA LEU A 124 8.58 -3.18 6.58
C LEU A 124 9.07 -4.21 7.61
N ARG A 125 9.55 -5.37 7.17
CA ARG A 125 10.06 -6.43 8.07
C ARG A 125 11.37 -6.08 8.79
N LYS A 126 12.13 -5.12 8.29
CA LYS A 126 13.33 -4.59 8.95
C LYS A 126 12.95 -3.82 10.24
N HIS A 127 11.77 -3.20 10.26
CA HIS A 127 11.30 -2.34 11.35
C HIS A 127 10.28 -3.06 12.24
N LYS A 128 10.58 -3.14 13.56
CA LYS A 128 9.74 -3.85 14.54
C LYS A 128 8.52 -3.04 15.03
N ASN A 129 8.46 -1.78 14.66
CA ASN A 129 7.40 -0.85 15.04
C ASN A 129 6.28 -0.72 13.97
N VAL A 130 6.30 -1.57 12.95
CA VAL A 130 5.19 -1.63 11.97
C VAL A 130 4.12 -2.59 12.51
N ASP A 131 2.92 -2.07 12.77
CA ASP A 131 1.80 -2.88 13.25
C ASP A 131 1.01 -3.50 12.11
N MET A 132 0.77 -2.73 11.04
CA MET A 132 -0.13 -3.15 9.97
C MET A 132 0.29 -2.61 8.60
N TYR A 133 0.07 -3.42 7.57
CA TYR A 133 0.04 -3.01 6.17
C TYR A 133 -1.37 -3.19 5.60
N VAL A 134 -1.99 -2.10 5.15
CA VAL A 134 -3.34 -2.11 4.59
C VAL A 134 -3.28 -1.84 3.09
N CYS A 135 -3.99 -2.65 2.29
CA CYS A 135 -4.03 -2.49 0.84
C CYS A 135 -5.37 -2.92 0.23
N GLY A 136 -5.49 -2.79 -1.08
CA GLY A 136 -6.65 -3.18 -1.87
C GLY A 136 -6.32 -4.18 -2.98
N HIS A 137 -6.61 -3.81 -4.24
CA HIS A 137 -6.22 -4.47 -5.49
C HIS A 137 -6.88 -5.84 -5.77
N ILE A 138 -6.99 -6.73 -4.80
CA ILE A 138 -7.43 -8.12 -5.00
C ILE A 138 -8.96 -8.26 -5.02
N HIS A 139 -9.70 -7.26 -4.56
CA HIS A 139 -11.16 -7.22 -4.55
C HIS A 139 -11.80 -8.32 -3.66
N ASN A 140 -11.21 -8.56 -2.51
CA ASN A 140 -11.79 -9.36 -1.43
C ASN A 140 -11.21 -8.93 -0.08
N PHE A 141 -11.73 -9.48 1.01
CA PHE A 141 -11.21 -9.21 2.35
C PHE A 141 -10.24 -10.31 2.77
N GLN A 142 -9.05 -9.91 3.25
CA GLN A 142 -8.09 -10.86 3.81
C GLN A 142 -7.39 -10.26 5.01
N HIS A 143 -7.14 -11.08 6.01
CA HIS A 143 -6.23 -10.80 7.10
C HIS A 143 -5.18 -11.90 7.17
N ILE A 144 -3.93 -11.53 7.04
CA ILE A 144 -2.79 -12.43 6.96
C ILE A 144 -1.75 -11.98 7.99
N ARG A 145 -1.26 -12.92 8.79
CA ARG A 145 -0.07 -12.72 9.63
C ARG A 145 0.87 -13.90 9.38
N LYS A 146 2.00 -13.64 8.77
CA LYS A 146 2.99 -14.68 8.46
C LYS A 146 3.64 -15.22 9.73
N PRO A 147 3.96 -16.51 9.80
CA PRO A 147 4.72 -17.05 10.91
C PRO A 147 6.03 -16.30 11.13
N GLY A 148 6.29 -15.91 12.38
CA GLY A 148 7.47 -15.12 12.75
C GLY A 148 7.42 -13.65 12.40
N ASP A 149 6.34 -13.17 11.77
CA ASP A 149 6.11 -11.74 11.49
C ASP A 149 5.24 -11.10 12.58
N THR A 150 5.50 -9.83 12.87
CA THR A 150 4.69 -9.03 13.80
C THR A 150 3.65 -8.18 13.06
N ILE A 151 3.75 -8.09 11.75
CA ILE A 151 2.92 -7.22 10.91
C ILE A 151 1.61 -7.93 10.54
N ASP A 152 0.49 -7.25 10.73
CA ASP A 152 -0.80 -7.65 10.18
C ASP A 152 -0.95 -7.11 8.75
N TYR A 153 -1.11 -8.00 7.78
CA TYR A 153 -1.37 -7.64 6.39
C TYR A 153 -2.87 -7.74 6.12
N VAL A 154 -3.49 -6.61 5.82
CA VAL A 154 -4.94 -6.52 5.61
C VAL A 154 -5.23 -6.08 4.19
N ILE A 155 -5.97 -6.89 3.46
CA ILE A 155 -6.54 -6.50 2.18
C ILE A 155 -7.98 -6.07 2.43
N ASN A 156 -8.32 -4.83 2.06
CA ASN A 156 -9.65 -4.29 2.16
C ASN A 156 -10.32 -4.32 0.78
N SER A 157 -11.44 -5.01 0.70
CA SER A 157 -12.15 -5.26 -0.55
C SER A 157 -12.64 -3.99 -1.23
N SER A 158 -12.70 -4.04 -2.55
CA SER A 158 -13.46 -3.07 -3.34
C SER A 158 -14.96 -3.23 -3.12
N PRO A 159 -15.71 -2.15 -2.90
CA PRO A 159 -17.16 -2.21 -2.70
C PRO A 159 -17.94 -2.55 -3.99
N SER A 160 -17.31 -2.46 -5.16
CA SER A 160 -17.98 -2.61 -6.46
C SER A 160 -17.75 -3.95 -7.14
N LEU A 161 -16.73 -4.71 -6.73
CA LEU A 161 -16.38 -5.97 -7.36
C LEU A 161 -15.75 -6.92 -6.33
N SER A 162 -16.31 -8.10 -6.20
CA SER A 162 -15.74 -9.18 -5.38
C SER A 162 -15.10 -10.26 -6.26
N ARG A 163 -14.00 -10.82 -5.80
CA ARG A 163 -13.31 -11.93 -6.48
C ARG A 163 -13.19 -13.14 -5.57
N LYS A 164 -13.31 -14.31 -6.16
CA LYS A 164 -13.14 -15.59 -5.46
C LYS A 164 -11.75 -15.71 -4.85
N LYS A 165 -11.69 -16.49 -3.79
CA LYS A 165 -10.44 -16.89 -3.12
C LYS A 165 -9.51 -17.61 -4.10
N GLY A 166 -8.21 -17.48 -3.87
CA GLY A 166 -7.17 -18.21 -4.57
C GLY A 166 -6.74 -19.48 -3.84
N LYS A 167 -5.48 -19.87 -4.00
CA LYS A 167 -4.84 -20.95 -3.25
C LYS A 167 -4.49 -20.47 -1.84
N ASP A 168 -4.59 -21.38 -0.87
CA ASP A 168 -4.18 -21.11 0.50
C ASP A 168 -2.72 -20.66 0.59
N ILE A 169 -2.48 -19.70 1.47
CA ILE A 169 -1.15 -19.27 1.88
C ILE A 169 -1.00 -19.41 3.39
N ASP A 170 0.22 -19.72 3.80
CA ASP A 170 0.54 -19.79 5.21
C ASP A 170 0.33 -18.45 5.91
N GLY A 171 -0.26 -18.49 7.12
CA GLY A 171 -0.56 -17.31 7.93
C GLY A 171 -1.88 -16.61 7.63
N ILE A 172 -2.75 -17.17 6.75
CA ILE A 172 -4.10 -16.63 6.55
C ILE A 172 -4.93 -16.77 7.84
N LYS A 173 -5.48 -15.66 8.32
CA LYS A 173 -6.36 -15.61 9.50
C LYS A 173 -7.83 -15.52 9.12
N PHE A 174 -8.10 -14.81 8.03
CA PHE A 174 -9.43 -14.61 7.51
C PHE A 174 -9.38 -14.35 6.00
N CYS A 175 -10.36 -14.84 5.27
CA CYS A 175 -10.58 -14.50 3.87
C CYS A 175 -12.07 -14.60 3.52
N ALA A 176 -12.63 -13.54 2.94
CA ALA A 176 -13.98 -13.48 2.38
C ALA A 176 -13.97 -12.78 1.02
N GLY A 177 -14.74 -13.32 0.07
CA GLY A 177 -14.86 -12.76 -1.28
C GLY A 177 -15.97 -13.41 -2.07
#